data_9467042f5f459f3a9f5c5ac9535eaf03
#
_entry.id   9467042f5f459f3a9f5c5ac9535eaf03
#
_cell.length_a   1.000
_cell.length_b   1.000
_cell.length_c   1.000
_cell.angle_alpha   90.00
_cell.angle_beta   90.00
_cell.angle_gamma   90.00
#
_symmetry.space_group_name_H-M   'P 1'
#
loop_
_entity.id
_entity.type
_entity.pdbx_description
1 polymer ?
#
loop_
_entity_poly.entity_id
_entity_poly.type
_entity_poly.pdbx_seq_one_letter_code
_entity_poly.pdbx_strand_id
1 'polypeptide(L)'
;MKLFFFDLETTGVKYWKNGIHQISGAIEIDGEIKERFNFNVKPFKQALIEDEALAVAGISRNDLEGYEDFEKVYCQIINLLSKYVDRYDKSDKFFLVGYNNASFDNAFFRAFFVQNNDNYFGSWFWSSPIDVFVLASQHLIQNRHTMTDFKLKTVAKHLGIEIDETRLHEAQYDIDLTRQIYNLITKPQLVTQ
;
A
#
# COMPACT_ATOMS: atom_id res chain seq x y z
N MET A 1 -11.80 8.03 11.93
CA MET A 1 -11.59 7.07 10.82
C MET A 1 -10.13 6.65 10.82
N LYS A 2 -9.85 5.33 10.69
CA LYS A 2 -8.48 4.78 10.72
C LYS A 2 -8.12 4.28 9.31
N LEU A 3 -7.08 4.85 8.71
CA LEU A 3 -6.59 4.51 7.37
C LEU A 3 -5.19 3.92 7.47
N PHE A 4 -4.97 2.83 6.76
CA PHE A 4 -3.67 2.18 6.61
C PHE A 4 -3.27 2.32 5.13
N PHE A 5 -2.56 3.41 4.84
CA PHE A 5 -1.94 3.61 3.52
C PHE A 5 -0.76 2.68 3.40
N PHE A 6 -0.69 1.93 2.31
CA PHE A 6 0.41 0.99 2.11
C PHE A 6 0.68 0.72 0.64
N ASP A 7 1.88 0.28 0.39
CA ASP A 7 2.40 -0.13 -0.89
C ASP A 7 3.38 -1.29 -0.68
N LEU A 8 3.40 -2.25 -1.60
CA LEU A 8 4.19 -3.46 -1.51
C LEU A 8 5.11 -3.61 -2.71
N GLU A 9 6.36 -3.97 -2.42
CA GLU A 9 7.26 -4.48 -3.44
C GLU A 9 7.36 -6.01 -3.33
N THR A 10 7.27 -6.69 -4.47
CA THR A 10 7.12 -8.14 -4.51
C THR A 10 8.12 -8.79 -5.47
N THR A 11 8.38 -10.07 -5.25
CA THR A 11 9.31 -10.87 -6.08
C THR A 11 8.67 -11.42 -7.35
N GLY A 12 7.50 -10.93 -7.73
CA GLY A 12 6.73 -11.31 -8.92
C GLY A 12 5.25 -11.02 -8.73
N VAL A 13 4.41 -11.43 -9.66
CA VAL A 13 3.01 -10.99 -9.72
C VAL A 13 1.99 -11.99 -9.14
N LYS A 14 2.42 -13.14 -8.64
CA LYS A 14 1.53 -14.22 -8.19
C LYS A 14 1.59 -14.38 -6.67
N TYR A 15 0.67 -13.77 -5.93
CA TYR A 15 0.66 -13.77 -4.45
C TYR A 15 0.73 -15.17 -3.81
N TRP A 16 0.35 -16.24 -4.55
CA TRP A 16 0.42 -17.63 -4.08
C TRP A 16 1.76 -18.31 -4.34
N LYS A 17 2.69 -17.65 -5.03
CA LYS A 17 4.02 -18.16 -5.37
C LYS A 17 5.13 -17.18 -5.03
N ASN A 18 4.92 -15.90 -5.31
CA ASN A 18 5.91 -14.87 -5.08
C ASN A 18 5.76 -14.30 -3.66
N GLY A 19 6.82 -13.75 -3.13
CA GLY A 19 6.86 -13.15 -1.81
C GLY A 19 6.82 -11.62 -1.85
N ILE A 20 6.58 -11.02 -0.71
CA ILE A 20 6.81 -9.59 -0.49
C ILE A 20 8.27 -9.43 -0.08
N HIS A 21 8.93 -8.37 -0.57
CA HIS A 21 10.26 -8.00 -0.11
C HIS A 21 10.33 -6.59 0.50
N GLN A 22 9.28 -5.76 0.34
CA GLN A 22 9.15 -4.49 1.05
C GLN A 22 7.68 -4.22 1.38
N ILE A 23 7.44 -3.72 2.59
CA ILE A 23 6.13 -3.28 3.07
C ILE A 23 6.29 -1.86 3.60
N SER A 24 5.74 -0.89 2.88
CA SER A 24 5.82 0.52 3.24
C SER A 24 4.44 1.08 3.53
N GLY A 25 4.35 2.07 4.40
CA GLY A 25 3.06 2.69 4.64
C GLY A 25 3.04 3.84 5.63
N ALA A 26 1.81 4.31 5.87
CA ALA A 26 1.50 5.32 6.86
C ALA A 26 0.15 5.01 7.52
N ILE A 27 0.10 5.14 8.83
CA ILE A 27 -1.14 5.10 9.60
C ILE A 27 -1.67 6.53 9.73
N GLU A 28 -2.89 6.74 9.27
CA GLU A 28 -3.62 7.98 9.45
C GLU A 28 -4.86 7.75 10.31
N ILE A 29 -5.06 8.60 11.32
CA ILE A 29 -6.26 8.59 12.16
C ILE A 29 -6.84 10.00 12.17
N ASP A 30 -8.10 10.11 11.77
CA ASP A 30 -8.84 11.37 11.73
C ASP A 30 -8.13 12.50 10.96
N GLY A 31 -7.44 12.15 9.87
CA GLY A 31 -6.73 13.08 8.99
C GLY A 31 -5.27 13.37 9.40
N GLU A 32 -4.80 12.82 10.51
CA GLU A 32 -3.43 13.00 11.00
C GLU A 32 -2.60 11.73 10.83
N ILE A 33 -1.41 11.84 10.26
CA ILE A 33 -0.44 10.75 10.23
C ILE A 33 0.10 10.51 11.64
N LYS A 34 -0.13 9.32 12.17
CA LYS A 34 0.34 8.89 13.49
C LYS A 34 1.68 8.19 13.42
N GLU A 35 1.91 7.39 12.39
CA GLU A 35 3.16 6.64 12.23
C GLU A 35 3.42 6.32 10.76
N ARG A 36 4.70 6.31 10.37
CA ARG A 36 5.17 5.81 9.07
C ARG A 36 6.01 4.58 9.30
N PHE A 37 5.98 3.66 8.37
CA PHE A 37 6.75 2.43 8.45
C PHE A 37 7.31 2.04 7.08
N ASN A 38 8.44 1.36 7.11
CA ASN A 38 9.08 0.77 5.95
C ASN A 38 9.88 -0.45 6.40
N PHE A 39 9.45 -1.63 5.98
CA PHE A 39 10.06 -2.90 6.34
C PHE A 39 10.60 -3.59 5.10
N ASN A 40 11.90 -3.81 5.06
CA ASN A 40 12.51 -4.74 4.12
C ASN A 40 12.40 -6.14 4.71
N VAL A 41 11.81 -7.07 3.98
CA VAL A 41 11.47 -8.41 4.47
C VAL A 41 12.01 -9.48 3.53
N LYS A 42 12.70 -10.50 4.08
CA LYS A 42 13.00 -11.70 3.33
C LYS A 42 11.70 -12.34 2.87
N PRO A 43 11.55 -12.65 1.58
CA PRO A 43 10.43 -13.44 1.13
C PRO A 43 10.36 -14.78 1.87
N PHE A 44 9.15 -15.33 2.03
CA PHE A 44 8.99 -16.64 2.67
C PHE A 44 9.83 -17.72 1.94
N LYS A 45 10.27 -18.75 2.66
CA LYS A 45 11.30 -19.70 2.23
C LYS A 45 11.04 -20.37 0.86
N GLN A 46 9.79 -20.59 0.50
CA GLN A 46 9.39 -21.22 -0.77
C GLN A 46 8.98 -20.21 -1.84
N ALA A 47 9.18 -18.93 -1.59
CA ALA A 47 8.79 -17.89 -2.55
C ALA A 47 9.58 -18.03 -3.85
N LEU A 48 8.86 -17.96 -4.97
CA LEU A 48 9.47 -17.79 -6.27
C LEU A 48 9.98 -16.35 -6.40
N ILE A 49 11.25 -16.20 -6.75
CA ILE A 49 11.88 -14.91 -6.95
C ILE A 49 12.15 -14.75 -8.45
N GLU A 50 11.47 -13.78 -9.05
CA GLU A 50 11.60 -13.43 -10.47
C GLU A 50 12.58 -12.24 -10.59
N ASP A 51 13.68 -12.41 -11.35
CA ASP A 51 14.74 -11.40 -11.45
C ASP A 51 14.23 -10.12 -12.15
N GLU A 52 13.26 -10.25 -13.05
CA GLU A 52 12.60 -9.13 -13.70
C GLU A 52 11.85 -8.25 -12.69
N ALA A 53 11.21 -8.86 -11.69
CA ALA A 53 10.53 -8.13 -10.63
C ALA A 53 11.51 -7.37 -9.73
N LEU A 54 12.63 -8.02 -9.36
CA LEU A 54 13.69 -7.37 -8.58
C LEU A 54 14.33 -6.21 -9.35
N ALA A 55 14.51 -6.36 -10.67
CA ALA A 55 15.06 -5.30 -11.52
C ALA A 55 14.16 -4.04 -11.56
N VAL A 56 12.83 -4.21 -11.49
CA VAL A 56 11.89 -3.08 -11.38
C VAL A 56 12.08 -2.32 -10.08
N ALA A 57 12.30 -3.03 -8.97
CA ALA A 57 12.57 -2.44 -7.66
C ALA A 57 14.04 -1.96 -7.50
N GLY A 58 14.90 -2.18 -8.49
CA GLY A 58 16.32 -1.78 -8.45
C GLY A 58 17.17 -2.57 -7.45
N ILE A 59 16.76 -3.79 -7.10
CA ILE A 59 17.47 -4.65 -6.14
C ILE A 59 17.91 -5.98 -6.79
N SER A 60 18.79 -6.67 -6.11
CA SER A 60 19.29 -7.99 -6.49
C SER A 60 18.87 -9.07 -5.48
N ARG A 61 19.04 -10.35 -5.85
CA ARG A 61 18.84 -11.46 -4.90
C ARG A 61 19.76 -11.35 -3.68
N ASN A 62 20.96 -10.80 -3.85
CA ASN A 62 21.91 -10.65 -2.74
C ASN A 62 21.43 -9.63 -1.72
N ASP A 63 20.70 -8.60 -2.14
CA ASP A 63 20.14 -7.60 -1.23
C ASP A 63 19.09 -8.22 -0.31
N LEU A 64 18.31 -9.18 -0.82
CA LEU A 64 17.29 -9.89 -0.05
C LEU A 64 17.90 -10.67 1.14
N GLU A 65 19.14 -11.12 1.03
CA GLU A 65 19.81 -11.85 2.11
C GLU A 65 20.08 -10.97 3.34
N GLY A 66 20.21 -9.65 3.14
CA GLY A 66 20.40 -8.67 4.21
C GLY A 66 19.09 -8.20 4.86
N TYR A 67 17.93 -8.59 4.34
CA TYR A 67 16.63 -8.15 4.84
C TYR A 67 16.23 -8.87 6.11
N GLU A 68 15.27 -8.31 6.85
CA GLU A 68 14.73 -8.92 8.07
C GLU A 68 13.96 -10.21 7.76
N ASP A 69 14.03 -11.14 8.70
CA ASP A 69 13.30 -12.42 8.58
C ASP A 69 11.80 -12.18 8.51
N PHE A 70 11.16 -12.99 7.67
CA PHE A 70 9.73 -12.92 7.34
C PHE A 70 8.82 -12.88 8.58
N GLU A 71 9.04 -13.79 9.53
CA GLU A 71 8.25 -13.91 10.77
C GLU A 71 8.51 -12.72 11.70
N LYS A 72 9.72 -12.17 11.70
CA LYS A 72 10.07 -11.01 12.53
C LYS A 72 9.35 -9.76 12.04
N VAL A 73 9.35 -9.53 10.73
CA VAL A 73 8.60 -8.40 10.13
C VAL A 73 7.09 -8.56 10.39
N TYR A 74 6.56 -9.78 10.29
CA TYR A 74 5.17 -10.03 10.65
C TYR A 74 4.87 -9.61 12.10
N CYS A 75 5.71 -9.99 13.08
CA CYS A 75 5.56 -9.58 14.47
C CYS A 75 5.62 -8.04 14.63
N GLN A 76 6.50 -7.36 13.88
CA GLN A 76 6.58 -5.90 13.89
C GLN A 76 5.28 -5.26 13.37
N ILE A 77 4.70 -5.80 12.30
CA ILE A 77 3.41 -5.34 11.75
C ILE A 77 2.27 -5.56 12.75
N ILE A 78 2.19 -6.74 13.39
CA ILE A 78 1.17 -7.00 14.41
C ILE A 78 1.31 -6.03 15.58
N ASN A 79 2.53 -5.78 16.04
CA ASN A 79 2.79 -4.80 17.09
C ASN A 79 2.37 -3.38 16.68
N LEU A 80 2.66 -2.99 15.43
CA LEU A 80 2.24 -1.71 14.87
C LEU A 80 0.71 -1.57 14.84
N LEU A 81 0.00 -2.57 14.32
CA LEU A 81 -1.46 -2.58 14.26
C LEU A 81 -2.09 -2.51 15.67
N SER A 82 -1.53 -3.26 16.61
CA SER A 82 -2.02 -3.34 18.00
C SER A 82 -1.92 -2.03 18.78
N LYS A 83 -1.10 -1.08 18.34
CA LYS A 83 -1.05 0.27 18.94
C LYS A 83 -2.34 1.06 18.72
N TYR A 84 -3.07 0.74 17.65
CA TYR A 84 -4.15 1.57 17.15
C TYR A 84 -5.48 0.84 17.02
N VAL A 85 -5.51 -0.49 17.02
CA VAL A 85 -6.71 -1.30 16.83
C VAL A 85 -6.84 -2.33 17.93
N ASP A 86 -8.00 -2.36 18.56
CA ASP A 86 -8.41 -3.51 19.37
C ASP A 86 -8.97 -4.60 18.45
N ARG A 87 -8.17 -5.63 18.19
CA ARG A 87 -8.55 -6.75 17.28
C ARG A 87 -9.80 -7.53 17.72
N TYR A 88 -10.24 -7.37 18.96
CA TYR A 88 -11.43 -8.03 19.50
C TYR A 88 -12.69 -7.17 19.34
N ASP A 89 -12.55 -5.87 19.10
CA ASP A 89 -13.65 -5.00 18.71
C ASP A 89 -13.90 -5.08 17.19
N LYS A 90 -15.06 -5.65 16.82
CA LYS A 90 -15.43 -5.81 15.40
C LYS A 90 -15.64 -4.50 14.67
N SER A 91 -15.84 -3.41 15.39
CA SER A 91 -16.01 -2.04 14.83
C SER A 91 -14.69 -1.27 14.72
N ASP A 92 -13.64 -1.73 15.41
CA ASP A 92 -12.35 -1.04 15.46
C ASP A 92 -11.34 -1.65 14.47
N LYS A 93 -11.29 -1.08 13.25
CA LYS A 93 -10.45 -1.60 12.18
C LYS A 93 -9.94 -0.49 11.28
N PHE A 94 -8.85 -0.79 10.58
CA PHE A 94 -8.35 0.04 9.51
C PHE A 94 -9.09 -0.21 8.18
N PHE A 95 -9.24 0.84 7.38
CA PHE A 95 -9.38 0.68 5.94
C PHE A 95 -8.00 0.58 5.30
N LEU A 96 -7.78 -0.45 4.49
CA LEU A 96 -6.61 -0.53 3.61
C LEU A 96 -6.77 0.49 2.50
N VAL A 97 -5.77 1.31 2.28
CA VAL A 97 -5.76 2.36 1.26
C VAL A 97 -4.49 2.25 0.41
N GLY A 98 -4.64 2.25 -0.89
CA GLY A 98 -3.52 2.24 -1.82
C GLY A 98 -3.96 2.64 -3.23
N TYR A 99 -3.01 2.70 -4.16
CA TYR A 99 -3.28 2.98 -5.56
C TYR A 99 -3.26 1.69 -6.38
N ASN A 100 -4.41 1.27 -6.91
CA ASN A 100 -4.60 -0.03 -7.60
C ASN A 100 -4.36 -1.25 -6.68
N ASN A 101 -4.51 -1.06 -5.37
CA ASN A 101 -4.19 -2.07 -4.36
C ASN A 101 -5.22 -3.20 -4.28
N ALA A 102 -6.47 -2.96 -4.68
CA ALA A 102 -7.54 -3.95 -4.57
C ALA A 102 -7.27 -5.22 -5.37
N SER A 103 -6.62 -5.09 -6.52
CA SER A 103 -6.32 -6.20 -7.43
C SER A 103 -4.96 -6.86 -7.19
N PHE A 104 -4.06 -6.23 -6.43
CA PHE A 104 -2.67 -6.69 -6.27
C PHE A 104 -2.23 -6.73 -4.80
N ASP A 105 -1.92 -5.58 -4.20
CA ASP A 105 -1.30 -5.48 -2.88
C ASP A 105 -2.12 -6.16 -1.79
N ASN A 106 -3.44 -6.01 -1.81
CA ASN A 106 -4.33 -6.62 -0.82
C ASN A 106 -4.25 -8.15 -0.83
N ALA A 107 -4.07 -8.77 -2.00
CA ALA A 107 -3.95 -10.21 -2.12
C ALA A 107 -2.62 -10.69 -1.52
N PHE A 108 -1.51 -10.00 -1.82
CA PHE A 108 -0.20 -10.27 -1.26
C PHE A 108 -0.18 -10.06 0.25
N PHE A 109 -0.74 -8.96 0.74
CA PHE A 109 -0.74 -8.65 2.16
C PHE A 109 -1.58 -9.65 2.97
N ARG A 110 -2.70 -10.08 2.42
CA ARG A 110 -3.49 -11.17 3.02
C ARG A 110 -2.72 -12.50 3.01
N ALA A 111 -2.03 -12.82 1.91
CA ALA A 111 -1.20 -14.03 1.81
C ALA A 111 -0.05 -14.00 2.83
N PHE A 112 0.55 -12.84 3.08
CA PHE A 112 1.58 -12.65 4.10
C PHE A 112 1.12 -13.07 5.50
N PHE A 113 -0.11 -12.72 5.89
CA PHE A 113 -0.70 -13.17 7.16
C PHE A 113 -0.90 -14.69 7.17
N VAL A 114 -1.51 -15.25 6.13
CA VAL A 114 -1.76 -16.69 6.03
C VAL A 114 -0.45 -17.49 6.06
N GLN A 115 0.58 -17.02 5.39
CA GLN A 115 1.91 -17.62 5.39
C GLN A 115 2.59 -17.60 6.77
N ASN A 116 2.22 -16.63 7.63
CA ASN A 116 2.59 -16.57 9.04
C ASN A 116 1.60 -17.31 9.96
N ASN A 117 0.77 -18.20 9.42
CA ASN A 117 -0.25 -18.97 10.15
C ASN A 117 -1.31 -18.10 10.84
N ASP A 118 -1.52 -16.87 10.40
CA ASP A 118 -2.58 -15.99 10.90
C ASP A 118 -3.73 -15.88 9.89
N ASN A 119 -4.88 -16.45 10.26
CA ASN A 119 -6.12 -16.38 9.47
C ASN A 119 -7.04 -15.22 9.92
N TYR A 120 -6.57 -14.35 10.81
CA TYR A 120 -7.37 -13.30 11.43
C TYR A 120 -7.11 -11.90 10.82
N PHE A 121 -6.69 -11.83 9.56
CA PHE A 121 -6.52 -10.58 8.82
C PHE A 121 -7.72 -9.62 8.96
N GLY A 122 -8.94 -10.16 8.90
CA GLY A 122 -10.17 -9.40 9.07
C GLY A 122 -10.44 -8.87 10.49
N SER A 123 -9.60 -9.22 11.49
CA SER A 123 -9.63 -8.57 12.80
C SER A 123 -8.98 -7.18 12.79
N TRP A 124 -8.10 -6.93 11.82
CA TRP A 124 -7.36 -5.68 11.69
C TRP A 124 -7.93 -4.74 10.62
N PHE A 125 -8.51 -5.33 9.57
CA PHE A 125 -8.88 -4.59 8.37
C PHE A 125 -10.33 -4.85 7.97
N TRP A 126 -11.00 -3.80 7.49
CA TRP A 126 -12.27 -3.94 6.80
C TRP A 126 -12.09 -4.73 5.51
N SER A 127 -13.11 -5.50 5.13
CA SER A 127 -13.07 -6.34 3.92
C SER A 127 -13.07 -5.54 2.62
N SER A 128 -13.57 -4.31 2.67
CA SER A 128 -13.65 -3.41 1.52
C SER A 128 -12.50 -2.40 1.58
N PRO A 129 -11.44 -2.55 0.78
CA PRO A 129 -10.36 -1.57 0.71
C PRO A 129 -10.82 -0.29 0.02
N ILE A 130 -10.11 0.78 0.28
CA ILE A 130 -10.23 2.03 -0.46
C ILE A 130 -9.15 2.04 -1.54
N ASP A 131 -9.56 1.84 -2.79
CA ASP A 131 -8.65 1.90 -3.92
C ASP A 131 -8.70 3.29 -4.56
N VAL A 132 -7.62 4.05 -4.39
CA VAL A 132 -7.51 5.42 -4.86
C VAL A 132 -7.52 5.50 -6.40
N PHE A 133 -7.04 4.46 -7.09
CA PHE A 133 -7.18 4.35 -8.54
C PHE A 133 -8.66 4.36 -8.98
N VAL A 134 -9.51 3.61 -8.29
CA VAL A 134 -10.95 3.53 -8.59
C VAL A 134 -11.63 4.86 -8.30
N LEU A 135 -11.33 5.48 -7.15
CA LEU A 135 -11.87 6.80 -6.78
C LEU A 135 -11.45 7.88 -7.77
N ALA A 136 -10.17 7.91 -8.15
CA ALA A 136 -9.66 8.83 -9.16
C ALA A 136 -10.29 8.59 -10.53
N SER A 137 -10.52 7.33 -10.92
CA SER A 137 -11.21 6.99 -12.17
C SER A 137 -12.63 7.54 -12.22
N GLN A 138 -13.36 7.47 -11.11
CA GLN A 138 -14.69 8.06 -10.99
C GLN A 138 -14.64 9.58 -11.03
N HIS A 139 -13.71 10.19 -10.30
CA HIS A 139 -13.54 11.64 -10.22
C HIS A 139 -13.18 12.26 -11.58
N LEU A 140 -12.29 11.60 -12.32
CA LEU A 140 -11.75 12.07 -13.61
C LEU A 140 -12.45 11.45 -14.83
N ILE A 141 -13.65 10.90 -14.68
CA ILE A 141 -14.33 10.15 -15.75
C ILE A 141 -14.50 10.98 -17.04
N GLN A 142 -14.77 12.29 -16.92
CA GLN A 142 -14.93 13.18 -18.06
C GLN A 142 -13.59 13.57 -18.71
N ASN A 143 -12.49 13.46 -17.98
CA ASN A 143 -11.14 13.84 -18.43
C ASN A 143 -10.32 12.65 -18.93
N ARG A 144 -10.76 11.41 -18.66
CA ARG A 144 -9.99 10.18 -18.91
C ARG A 144 -9.49 10.07 -20.36
N HIS A 145 -10.28 10.53 -21.33
CA HIS A 145 -9.95 10.47 -22.76
C HIS A 145 -8.79 11.40 -23.17
N THR A 146 -8.44 12.39 -22.34
CA THR A 146 -7.30 13.31 -22.58
C THR A 146 -6.01 12.83 -21.93
N MET A 147 -6.05 11.77 -21.12
CA MET A 147 -4.90 11.27 -20.36
C MET A 147 -4.19 10.15 -21.11
N THR A 148 -2.86 10.18 -21.14
CA THR A 148 -2.03 9.17 -21.81
C THR A 148 -2.11 7.79 -21.15
N ASP A 149 -2.15 7.77 -19.82
CA ASP A 149 -2.33 6.59 -18.99
C ASP A 149 -3.04 6.98 -17.67
N PHE A 150 -3.17 6.04 -16.74
CA PHE A 150 -3.79 6.28 -15.44
C PHE A 150 -2.89 5.83 -14.29
N LYS A 151 -1.57 5.98 -14.48
CA LYS A 151 -0.59 5.72 -13.43
C LYS A 151 -0.66 6.80 -12.35
N LEU A 152 -0.19 6.48 -11.16
CA LEU A 152 -0.17 7.38 -10.00
C LEU A 152 0.37 8.78 -10.34
N LYS A 153 1.54 8.84 -10.99
CA LYS A 153 2.17 10.07 -11.47
C LYS A 153 1.27 10.88 -12.40
N THR A 154 0.65 10.22 -13.37
CA THR A 154 -0.19 10.89 -14.39
C THR A 154 -1.43 11.49 -13.76
N VAL A 155 -2.07 10.75 -12.86
CA VAL A 155 -3.25 11.21 -12.12
C VAL A 155 -2.87 12.37 -11.19
N ALA A 156 -1.77 12.26 -10.44
CA ALA A 156 -1.31 13.33 -9.55
C ALA A 156 -1.05 14.63 -10.33
N LYS A 157 -0.31 14.57 -11.46
CA LYS A 157 -0.08 15.74 -12.35
C LYS A 157 -1.38 16.34 -12.86
N HIS A 158 -2.32 15.50 -13.31
CA HIS A 158 -3.61 15.97 -13.83
C HIS A 158 -4.44 16.69 -12.76
N LEU A 159 -4.31 16.29 -11.51
CA LEU A 159 -4.96 16.93 -10.34
C LEU A 159 -4.20 18.16 -9.81
N GLY A 160 -3.11 18.57 -10.47
CA GLY A 160 -2.31 19.74 -10.06
C GLY A 160 -1.40 19.50 -8.85
N ILE A 161 -1.13 18.24 -8.52
CA ILE A 161 -0.18 17.90 -7.46
C ILE A 161 1.24 18.01 -8.03
N GLU A 162 2.08 18.80 -7.36
CA GLU A 162 3.51 18.90 -7.70
C GLU A 162 4.23 17.59 -7.46
N ILE A 163 5.05 17.18 -8.43
CA ILE A 163 5.76 15.91 -8.39
C ILE A 163 7.26 16.15 -8.46
N ASP A 164 7.98 15.60 -7.49
CA ASP A 164 9.42 15.41 -7.58
C ASP A 164 9.72 14.11 -8.35
N GLU A 165 10.09 14.26 -9.63
CA GLU A 165 10.34 13.09 -10.49
C GLU A 165 11.54 12.26 -10.06
N THR A 166 12.44 12.80 -9.24
CA THR A 166 13.61 12.07 -8.73
C THR A 166 13.25 11.09 -7.62
N ARG A 167 12.08 11.26 -7.00
CA ARG A 167 11.59 10.45 -5.89
C ARG A 167 10.54 9.43 -6.28
N LEU A 168 10.12 9.42 -7.54
CA LEU A 168 9.19 8.40 -8.04
C LEU A 168 9.78 7.00 -7.86
N HIS A 169 8.94 6.06 -7.45
CA HIS A 169 9.30 4.69 -7.04
C HIS A 169 10.02 4.58 -5.69
N GLU A 170 10.14 5.68 -4.93
CA GLU A 170 10.34 5.57 -3.50
C GLU A 170 8.98 5.27 -2.84
N ALA A 171 8.81 4.10 -2.25
CA ALA A 171 7.51 3.64 -1.72
C ALA A 171 6.84 4.68 -0.78
N GLN A 172 7.61 5.35 0.09
CA GLN A 172 7.05 6.40 0.97
C GLN A 172 6.57 7.63 0.20
N TYR A 173 7.21 7.97 -0.92
CA TYR A 173 6.77 9.08 -1.77
C TYR A 173 5.50 8.73 -2.54
N ASP A 174 5.41 7.53 -3.07
CA ASP A 174 4.23 7.06 -3.78
C ASP A 174 3.02 6.93 -2.83
N ILE A 175 3.23 6.57 -1.56
CA ILE A 175 2.22 6.62 -0.50
C ILE A 175 1.77 8.07 -0.24
N ASP A 176 2.69 9.03 -0.19
CA ASP A 176 2.34 10.45 0.00
C ASP A 176 1.54 11.01 -1.20
N LEU A 177 1.90 10.65 -2.42
CA LEU A 177 1.11 11.01 -3.62
C LEU A 177 -0.29 10.38 -3.58
N THR A 178 -0.37 9.10 -3.25
CA THR A 178 -1.64 8.38 -3.10
C THR A 178 -2.53 9.06 -2.05
N ARG A 179 -1.96 9.45 -0.91
CA ARG A 179 -2.66 10.16 0.16
C ARG A 179 -3.11 11.55 -0.29
N GLN A 180 -2.29 12.30 -1.03
CA GLN A 180 -2.66 13.62 -1.54
C GLN A 180 -3.82 13.51 -2.52
N ILE A 181 -3.78 12.56 -3.46
CA ILE A 181 -4.90 12.30 -4.38
C ILE A 181 -6.16 11.95 -3.59
N TYR A 182 -6.07 10.99 -2.65
CA TYR A 182 -7.20 10.60 -1.80
C TYR A 182 -7.82 11.81 -1.11
N ASN A 183 -7.02 12.62 -0.44
CA ASN A 183 -7.49 13.81 0.27
C ASN A 183 -8.15 14.84 -0.65
N LEU A 184 -7.61 15.04 -1.84
CA LEU A 184 -8.11 16.02 -2.80
C LEU A 184 -9.49 15.61 -3.35
N ILE A 185 -9.67 14.31 -3.63
CA ILE A 185 -10.91 13.83 -4.26
C ILE A 185 -12.02 13.49 -3.25
N THR A 186 -11.65 13.25 -1.97
CA THR A 186 -12.63 12.85 -0.94
C THR A 186 -13.02 13.97 0.01
N LYS A 187 -12.21 15.04 0.14
CA LYS A 187 -12.60 16.20 0.93
C LYS A 187 -13.66 16.99 0.18
N PRO A 188 -14.74 17.43 0.85
CA PRO A 188 -15.69 18.33 0.24
C PRO A 188 -14.95 19.56 -0.28
N GLN A 189 -15.01 19.82 -1.58
CA GLN A 189 -14.60 21.12 -2.10
C GLN A 189 -15.54 22.14 -1.45
N LEU A 190 -15.00 23.05 -0.64
CA LEU A 190 -15.74 24.21 -0.19
C LEU A 190 -16.14 24.97 -1.46
N VAL A 191 -17.39 24.82 -1.87
CA VAL A 191 -17.97 25.64 -2.93
C VAL A 191 -17.98 27.04 -2.36
N THR A 192 -16.97 27.84 -2.67
CA THR A 192 -17.03 29.31 -2.51
C THR A 192 -18.11 29.82 -3.45
N GLN A 193 -19.25 30.10 -2.86
CA GLN A 193 -20.33 30.85 -3.53
C GLN A 193 -19.89 32.30 -3.77
#